data_46ad1690929853dfd81e8066ffce7452
#
_entry.id   46ad1690929853dfd81e8066ffce7452
#
_cell.length_a   1.000
_cell.length_b   1.000
_cell.length_c   1.000
_cell.angle_alpha   90.00
_cell.angle_beta   90.00
_cell.angle_gamma   90.00
#
_symmetry.space_group_name_H-M   'P 1'
#
loop_
_entity.id
_entity.type
_entity.pdbx_description
1 polymer ?
#
loop_
_entity_poly.entity_id
_entity_poly.type
_entity_poly.pdbx_seq_one_letter_code
_entity_poly.pdbx_strand_id
1 'polypeptide(L)'
;MSDEPLFWIHLNVDYPFHLTGILYFPKVKSNIELNKNKIQLYCNQVYVTDSVEGIVPDFLTLLHGVIDSPDIPLNDSRSYLQSESNVKKISTYITKKVSDRLQSIFKNDRKQFEEKWNDLKIFINYGMLTQEDFYDKAQKFALFTDTNDKHYTFEDYQTLIKDNQTDKDGNLIYLY
;
A
#
# COMPACT_ATOMS: atom_id res chain seq x y z
N MET A 1 -6.80 2.14 25.37
CA MET A 1 -5.63 2.61 24.61
C MET A 1 -5.82 2.14 23.17
N SER A 2 -5.93 3.04 22.22
CA SER A 2 -5.89 2.66 20.81
C SER A 2 -4.45 2.29 20.47
N ASP A 3 -4.27 1.10 19.88
CA ASP A 3 -2.95 0.66 19.46
C ASP A 3 -2.42 1.61 18.36
N GLU A 4 -1.12 1.89 18.40
CA GLU A 4 -0.47 2.72 17.38
C GLU A 4 -0.59 2.06 16.00
N PRO A 5 -0.90 2.81 14.93
CA PRO A 5 -0.98 2.25 13.59
C PRO A 5 0.38 1.72 13.12
N LEU A 6 0.37 0.72 12.24
CA LEU A 6 1.59 0.14 11.68
C LEU A 6 2.34 1.14 10.82
N PHE A 7 1.62 1.94 10.06
CA PHE A 7 2.12 3.11 9.34
C PHE A 7 0.98 4.09 9.03
N TRP A 8 1.34 5.31 8.69
CA TRP A 8 0.41 6.33 8.20
C TRP A 8 1.05 7.21 7.14
N ILE A 9 0.21 7.85 6.34
CA ILE A 9 0.60 8.83 5.33
C ILE A 9 -0.23 10.10 5.46
N HIS A 10 0.41 11.24 5.22
CA HIS A 10 -0.26 12.52 5.03
C HIS A 10 -0.44 12.78 3.54
N LEU A 11 -1.63 13.24 3.18
CA LEU A 11 -1.96 13.66 1.82
C LEU A 11 -2.14 15.17 1.81
N ASN A 12 -1.42 15.85 0.93
CA ASN A 12 -1.55 17.30 0.74
C ASN A 12 -1.06 17.65 -0.67
N VAL A 13 -2.00 17.82 -1.59
CA VAL A 13 -1.76 18.14 -3.00
C VAL A 13 -2.67 19.27 -3.43
N ASP A 14 -2.11 20.27 -4.11
CA ASP A 14 -2.85 21.40 -4.65
C ASP A 14 -2.94 21.36 -6.18
N TYR A 15 -2.01 20.67 -6.84
CA TYR A 15 -1.96 20.56 -8.30
C TYR A 15 -1.37 19.20 -8.71
N PRO A 16 -1.91 18.52 -9.73
CA PRO A 16 -2.98 18.91 -10.67
C PRO A 16 -4.41 18.67 -10.16
N PHE A 17 -4.58 18.24 -8.94
CA PHE A 17 -5.85 18.06 -8.23
C PHE A 17 -5.67 18.49 -6.77
N HIS A 18 -6.78 18.76 -6.10
CA HIS A 18 -6.77 19.04 -4.66
C HIS A 18 -7.09 17.76 -3.88
N LEU A 19 -6.21 17.39 -2.97
CA LEU A 19 -6.38 16.26 -2.07
C LEU A 19 -5.69 16.54 -0.75
N THR A 20 -6.43 16.43 0.33
CA THR A 20 -5.90 16.47 1.70
C THR A 20 -6.40 15.27 2.49
N GLY A 21 -5.66 14.87 3.50
CA GLY A 21 -6.10 13.79 4.37
C GLY A 21 -4.99 13.08 5.10
N ILE A 22 -5.41 12.07 5.86
CA ILE A 22 -4.53 11.13 6.57
C ILE A 22 -5.10 9.74 6.38
N LEU A 23 -4.26 8.83 5.91
CA LEU A 23 -4.57 7.42 5.83
C LEU A 23 -3.58 6.64 6.69
N TYR A 24 -4.06 5.57 7.33
CA TYR A 24 -3.23 4.71 8.17
C TYR A 24 -3.65 3.25 8.07
N PHE A 25 -2.70 2.36 8.32
CA PHE A 25 -2.97 0.93 8.43
C PHE A 25 -2.98 0.54 9.91
N PRO A 26 -4.12 0.09 10.44
CA PRO A 26 -4.24 -0.25 11.86
C PRO A 26 -3.46 -1.51 12.17
N LYS A 27 -3.03 -1.66 13.43
CA LYS A 27 -2.53 -2.93 13.91
C LYS A 27 -3.69 -3.93 14.00
N VAL A 28 -3.60 -5.02 13.23
CA VAL A 28 -4.63 -6.06 13.20
C VAL A 28 -4.48 -6.95 14.44
N LYS A 29 -5.49 -7.00 15.28
CA LYS A 29 -5.55 -8.01 16.33
C LYS A 29 -6.06 -9.32 15.74
N SER A 30 -5.49 -10.43 16.17
CA SER A 30 -5.57 -11.79 15.59
C SER A 30 -6.96 -12.43 15.34
N ASN A 31 -8.05 -11.69 15.49
CA ASN A 31 -9.43 -12.15 15.25
C ASN A 31 -10.30 -11.10 14.58
N ILE A 32 -9.72 -10.08 13.96
CA ILE A 32 -10.51 -9.01 13.34
C ILE A 32 -10.59 -9.30 11.85
N GLU A 33 -11.81 -9.43 11.37
CA GLU A 33 -12.13 -9.27 9.96
C GLU A 33 -11.44 -8.01 9.44
N LEU A 34 -10.73 -8.12 8.33
CA LEU A 34 -10.19 -6.97 7.62
C LEU A 34 -11.39 -6.14 7.15
N ASN A 35 -11.78 -5.19 7.98
CA ASN A 35 -12.87 -4.30 7.65
C ASN A 35 -12.42 -3.37 6.53
N LYS A 36 -12.96 -3.58 5.34
CA LYS A 36 -12.92 -2.63 4.24
C LYS A 36 -13.80 -1.42 4.56
N ASN A 37 -13.59 -0.34 3.82
CA ASN A 37 -14.44 0.85 3.86
C ASN A 37 -14.41 1.62 5.19
N LYS A 38 -13.20 1.85 5.70
CA LYS A 38 -12.95 2.71 6.87
C LYS A 38 -12.32 4.06 6.49
N ILE A 39 -12.29 4.39 5.20
CA ILE A 39 -11.89 5.70 4.70
C ILE A 39 -13.14 6.54 4.53
N GLN A 40 -13.17 7.69 5.22
CA GLN A 40 -14.24 8.67 5.07
C GLN A 40 -13.85 9.69 4.01
N LEU A 41 -14.71 9.85 3.00
CA LEU A 41 -14.55 10.83 1.93
C LEU A 41 -15.34 12.09 2.23
N TYR A 42 -14.65 13.20 2.11
CA TYR A 42 -15.21 14.56 2.20
C TYR A 42 -15.00 15.31 0.88
N CYS A 43 -15.85 16.28 0.65
CA CYS A 43 -15.71 17.28 -0.41
C CYS A 43 -15.89 18.67 0.19
N ASN A 44 -14.84 19.49 0.16
CA ASN A 44 -14.84 20.81 0.80
C ASN A 44 -15.33 20.75 2.26
N GLN A 45 -14.79 19.81 3.03
CA GLN A 45 -15.11 19.58 4.45
C GLN A 45 -16.54 19.08 4.72
N VAL A 46 -17.29 18.71 3.70
CA VAL A 46 -18.62 18.11 3.82
C VAL A 46 -18.51 16.61 3.61
N TYR A 47 -19.00 15.83 4.57
CA TYR A 47 -19.02 14.37 4.47
C TYR A 47 -19.83 13.90 3.27
N VAL A 48 -19.31 12.94 2.54
CA VAL A 48 -19.91 12.37 1.34
C VAL A 48 -20.26 10.90 1.52
N THR A 49 -19.25 10.09 1.81
CA THR A 49 -19.40 8.64 1.89
C THR A 49 -18.24 8.01 2.66
N ASP A 50 -18.45 6.80 3.16
CA ASP A 50 -17.42 5.91 3.69
C ASP A 50 -17.03 4.80 2.70
N SER A 51 -17.59 4.81 1.50
CA SER A 51 -17.22 3.90 0.42
C SER A 51 -16.36 4.59 -0.61
N VAL A 52 -15.09 4.17 -0.70
CA VAL A 52 -14.11 4.63 -1.71
C VAL A 52 -13.87 3.57 -2.78
N GLU A 53 -14.75 2.59 -2.89
CA GLU A 53 -14.72 1.57 -3.92
C GLU A 53 -14.81 2.21 -5.31
N GLY A 54 -13.92 1.80 -6.22
CA GLY A 54 -13.80 2.41 -7.55
C GLY A 54 -13.05 3.74 -7.59
N ILE A 55 -12.72 4.35 -6.44
CA ILE A 55 -11.91 5.58 -6.36
C ILE A 55 -10.45 5.24 -6.12
N VAL A 56 -10.18 4.23 -5.30
CA VAL A 56 -8.83 3.72 -5.04
C VAL A 56 -8.77 2.22 -5.34
N PRO A 57 -7.57 1.66 -5.62
CA PRO A 57 -7.39 0.22 -5.75
C PRO A 57 -7.85 -0.53 -4.49
N ASP A 58 -8.35 -1.75 -4.68
CA ASP A 58 -8.94 -2.56 -3.62
C ASP A 58 -8.04 -2.73 -2.37
N PHE A 59 -6.72 -2.91 -2.56
CA PHE A 59 -5.83 -3.07 -1.42
C PHE A 59 -5.74 -1.81 -0.55
N LEU A 60 -5.91 -0.61 -1.13
CA LEU A 60 -5.94 0.65 -0.38
C LEU A 60 -7.22 0.80 0.45
N THR A 61 -8.29 0.07 0.14
CA THR A 61 -9.52 0.06 0.96
C THR A 61 -9.31 -0.59 2.33
N LEU A 62 -8.18 -1.27 2.55
CA LEU A 62 -7.77 -1.79 3.85
C LEU A 62 -7.23 -0.69 4.78
N LEU A 63 -6.90 0.49 4.26
CA LEU A 63 -6.51 1.65 5.04
C LEU A 63 -7.72 2.26 5.75
N HIS A 64 -7.46 2.91 6.86
CA HIS A 64 -8.41 3.72 7.59
C HIS A 64 -8.02 5.19 7.47
N GLY A 65 -8.96 6.10 7.68
CA GLY A 65 -8.66 7.52 7.73
C GLY A 65 -9.69 8.40 7.05
N VAL A 66 -9.22 9.58 6.65
CA VAL A 66 -10.06 10.64 6.07
C VAL A 66 -9.35 11.23 4.87
N ILE A 67 -10.08 11.41 3.79
CA ILE A 67 -9.66 12.18 2.62
C ILE A 67 -10.67 13.25 2.28
N ASP A 68 -10.20 14.41 1.85
CA ASP A 68 -11.02 15.51 1.34
C ASP A 68 -10.51 15.92 -0.04
N SER A 69 -11.40 15.88 -1.04
CA SER A 69 -11.10 16.30 -2.40
C SER A 69 -12.36 16.80 -3.12
N PRO A 70 -12.35 18.03 -3.64
CA PRO A 70 -13.39 18.52 -4.52
C PRO A 70 -13.35 17.93 -5.93
N ASP A 71 -12.24 17.27 -6.29
CA ASP A 71 -11.99 16.71 -7.63
C ASP A 71 -12.48 15.26 -7.79
N ILE A 72 -12.99 14.64 -6.72
CA ILE A 72 -13.64 13.34 -6.78
C ILE A 72 -15.12 13.57 -7.12
N PRO A 73 -15.62 13.05 -8.24
CA PRO A 73 -17.00 13.26 -8.66
C PRO A 73 -17.96 12.51 -7.74
N LEU A 74 -19.00 13.20 -7.30
CA LEU A 74 -19.98 12.69 -6.36
C LEU A 74 -21.28 12.17 -7.02
N ASN A 75 -21.51 12.45 -8.32
CA ASN A 75 -22.72 12.09 -9.05
C ASN A 75 -22.53 11.89 -10.56
N ASP A 76 -23.38 11.09 -11.14
CA ASP A 76 -23.43 10.56 -12.51
C ASP A 76 -23.60 11.60 -13.65
N SER A 77 -23.46 12.90 -13.45
CA SER A 77 -23.77 13.88 -14.46
C SER A 77 -22.58 14.68 -14.98
N ARG A 78 -22.27 14.44 -16.24
CA ARG A 78 -21.65 15.34 -17.24
C ARG A 78 -20.13 15.45 -17.38
N SER A 79 -19.30 14.90 -16.55
CA SER A 79 -17.85 14.92 -16.77
C SER A 79 -17.18 13.56 -16.52
N TYR A 80 -17.85 12.49 -16.91
CA TYR A 80 -17.40 11.11 -16.68
C TYR A 80 -15.91 10.92 -17.06
N LEU A 81 -15.51 11.34 -18.26
CA LEU A 81 -14.12 11.17 -18.72
C LEU A 81 -13.11 12.01 -17.95
N GLN A 82 -13.47 13.23 -17.54
CA GLN A 82 -12.58 14.09 -16.77
C GLN A 82 -12.50 13.63 -15.32
N SER A 83 -13.59 13.15 -14.79
CA SER A 83 -13.68 12.58 -13.45
C SER A 83 -12.88 11.28 -13.34
N GLU A 84 -12.96 10.41 -14.34
CA GLU A 84 -12.20 9.16 -14.42
C GLU A 84 -10.69 9.43 -14.47
N SER A 85 -10.25 10.45 -15.23
CA SER A 85 -8.86 10.89 -15.27
C SER A 85 -8.38 11.39 -13.90
N ASN A 86 -9.17 12.18 -13.18
CA ASN A 86 -8.80 12.69 -11.86
C ASN A 86 -8.76 11.58 -10.82
N VAL A 87 -9.75 10.69 -10.82
CA VAL A 87 -9.78 9.51 -9.94
C VAL A 87 -8.52 8.66 -10.15
N LYS A 88 -8.13 8.41 -11.40
CA LYS A 88 -6.91 7.65 -11.71
C LYS A 88 -5.65 8.36 -11.19
N LYS A 89 -5.55 9.66 -11.35
CA LYS A 89 -4.41 10.45 -10.83
C LYS A 89 -4.33 10.41 -9.30
N ILE A 90 -5.47 10.56 -8.63
CA ILE A 90 -5.57 10.48 -7.17
C ILE A 90 -5.18 9.08 -6.69
N SER A 91 -5.71 8.03 -7.31
CA SER A 91 -5.38 6.64 -7.02
C SER A 91 -3.88 6.36 -7.16
N THR A 92 -3.28 6.77 -8.27
CA THR A 92 -1.83 6.63 -8.53
C THR A 92 -1.00 7.39 -7.50
N TYR A 93 -1.42 8.59 -7.13
CA TYR A 93 -0.73 9.40 -6.12
C TYR A 93 -0.76 8.73 -4.74
N ILE A 94 -1.91 8.26 -4.29
CA ILE A 94 -2.04 7.58 -2.99
C ILE A 94 -1.20 6.30 -2.98
N THR A 95 -1.27 5.49 -4.04
CA THR A 95 -0.47 4.26 -4.20
C THR A 95 1.03 4.56 -4.09
N LYS A 96 1.49 5.62 -4.76
CA LYS A 96 2.88 6.06 -4.69
C LYS A 96 3.27 6.48 -3.27
N LYS A 97 2.45 7.27 -2.60
CA LYS A 97 2.69 7.72 -1.21
C LYS A 97 2.80 6.55 -0.24
N VAL A 98 1.93 5.56 -0.35
CA VAL A 98 1.99 4.34 0.45
C VAL A 98 3.28 3.57 0.20
N SER A 99 3.65 3.36 -1.06
CA SER A 99 4.89 2.67 -1.44
C SER A 99 6.13 3.38 -0.90
N ASP A 100 6.20 4.71 -1.08
CA ASP A 100 7.32 5.53 -0.62
C ASP A 100 7.44 5.49 0.92
N ARG A 101 6.31 5.51 1.63
CA ARG A 101 6.29 5.43 3.09
C ARG A 101 6.79 4.07 3.60
N LEU A 102 6.31 2.97 3.03
CA LEU A 102 6.74 1.62 3.39
C LEU A 102 8.23 1.42 3.09
N GLN A 103 8.70 1.89 1.93
CA GLN A 103 10.12 1.84 1.59
C GLN A 103 10.98 2.67 2.56
N SER A 104 10.49 3.83 2.98
CA SER A 104 11.18 4.69 3.96
C SER A 104 11.32 4.00 5.31
N ILE A 105 10.25 3.37 5.81
CA ILE A 105 10.30 2.62 7.08
C ILE A 105 11.29 1.47 6.96
N PHE A 106 11.25 0.71 5.88
CA PHE A 106 12.20 -0.38 5.61
C PHE A 106 13.66 0.09 5.61
N LYS A 107 13.95 1.21 4.92
CA LYS A 107 15.32 1.74 4.83
C LYS A 107 15.83 2.33 6.14
N ASN A 108 14.98 3.01 6.89
CA ASN A 108 15.39 3.71 8.10
C ASN A 108 15.54 2.79 9.30
N ASP A 109 14.68 1.75 9.39
CA ASP A 109 14.71 0.77 10.47
C ASP A 109 14.20 -0.58 9.98
N ARG A 110 15.08 -1.32 9.30
CA ARG A 110 14.75 -2.65 8.78
C ARG A 110 14.30 -3.61 9.87
N LYS A 111 14.94 -3.56 11.06
CA LYS A 111 14.58 -4.43 12.16
C LYS A 111 13.14 -4.22 12.61
N GLN A 112 12.72 -2.97 12.77
CA GLN A 112 11.35 -2.63 13.12
C GLN A 112 10.37 -3.07 12.02
N PHE A 113 10.75 -2.92 10.75
CA PHE A 113 9.94 -3.38 9.61
C PHE A 113 9.76 -4.91 9.64
N GLU A 114 10.83 -5.66 9.90
CA GLU A 114 10.78 -7.12 10.05
C GLU A 114 9.88 -7.56 11.23
N GLU A 115 9.97 -6.88 12.36
CA GLU A 115 9.10 -7.13 13.54
C GLU A 115 7.61 -6.91 13.22
N LYS A 116 7.30 -5.94 12.34
CA LYS A 116 5.94 -5.64 11.88
C LYS A 116 5.50 -6.47 10.68
N TRP A 117 6.39 -7.25 10.07
CA TRP A 117 6.12 -7.93 8.80
C TRP A 117 4.90 -8.84 8.84
N ASN A 118 4.69 -9.59 9.90
CA ASN A 118 3.55 -10.49 10.01
C ASN A 118 2.20 -9.75 9.93
N ASP A 119 2.14 -8.51 10.37
CA ASP A 119 0.95 -7.67 10.31
C ASP A 119 0.86 -6.91 8.97
N LEU A 120 2.01 -6.52 8.39
CA LEU A 120 2.09 -5.77 7.12
C LEU A 120 1.91 -6.66 5.89
N LYS A 121 2.33 -7.93 5.95
CA LYS A 121 2.41 -8.82 4.78
C LYS A 121 1.10 -8.95 4.02
N ILE A 122 -0.03 -8.98 4.72
CA ILE A 122 -1.34 -9.13 4.07
C ILE A 122 -1.65 -7.93 3.17
N PHE A 123 -1.38 -6.72 3.66
CA PHE A 123 -1.58 -5.49 2.91
C PHE A 123 -0.63 -5.41 1.70
N ILE A 124 0.66 -5.66 1.94
CA ILE A 124 1.71 -5.56 0.92
C ILE A 124 1.51 -6.64 -0.15
N ASN A 125 1.27 -7.88 0.23
CA ASN A 125 1.06 -8.97 -0.73
C ASN A 125 -0.22 -8.77 -1.54
N TYR A 126 -1.30 -8.28 -0.94
CA TYR A 126 -2.52 -7.97 -1.66
C TYR A 126 -2.29 -6.87 -2.71
N GLY A 127 -1.58 -5.81 -2.34
CA GLY A 127 -1.19 -4.76 -3.28
C GLY A 127 -0.33 -5.29 -4.43
N MET A 128 0.67 -6.13 -4.13
CA MET A 128 1.55 -6.73 -5.14
C MET A 128 0.79 -7.64 -6.11
N LEU A 129 -0.22 -8.38 -5.64
CA LEU A 129 -1.02 -9.27 -6.47
C LEU A 129 -2.02 -8.55 -7.38
N THR A 130 -2.43 -7.34 -7.01
CA THR A 130 -3.54 -6.64 -7.68
C THR A 130 -3.13 -5.38 -8.42
N GLN A 131 -1.94 -4.84 -8.15
CA GLN A 131 -1.46 -3.58 -8.71
C GLN A 131 0.00 -3.66 -9.16
N GLU A 132 0.23 -3.65 -10.47
CA GLU A 132 1.56 -3.74 -11.08
C GLU A 132 2.49 -2.61 -10.63
N ASP A 133 2.02 -1.36 -10.67
CA ASP A 133 2.79 -0.19 -10.20
C ASP A 133 3.23 -0.29 -8.74
N PHE A 134 2.41 -0.93 -7.90
CA PHE A 134 2.75 -1.19 -6.51
C PHE A 134 3.76 -2.34 -6.40
N TYR A 135 3.58 -3.41 -7.18
CA TYR A 135 4.50 -4.54 -7.23
C TYR A 135 5.92 -4.10 -7.56
N ASP A 136 6.10 -3.28 -8.59
CA ASP A 136 7.42 -2.80 -9.04
C ASP A 136 8.22 -2.09 -7.93
N LYS A 137 7.52 -1.44 -7.02
CA LYS A 137 8.13 -0.78 -5.86
C LYS A 137 8.27 -1.71 -4.67
N ALA A 138 7.22 -2.47 -4.37
CA ALA A 138 7.14 -3.29 -3.18
C ALA A 138 8.12 -4.48 -3.20
N GLN A 139 8.51 -5.01 -4.37
CA GLN A 139 9.52 -6.06 -4.47
C GLN A 139 10.87 -5.68 -3.83
N LYS A 140 11.14 -4.39 -3.63
CA LYS A 140 12.39 -3.91 -2.99
C LYS A 140 12.35 -4.03 -1.47
N PHE A 141 11.17 -4.15 -0.85
CA PHE A 141 11.00 -4.23 0.60
C PHE A 141 10.09 -5.37 1.06
N ALA A 142 9.40 -6.05 0.16
CA ALA A 142 8.63 -7.25 0.50
C ALA A 142 9.57 -8.35 0.99
N LEU A 143 9.15 -9.07 2.04
CA LEU A 143 9.98 -10.04 2.72
C LEU A 143 9.49 -11.47 2.50
N PHE A 144 10.44 -12.39 2.43
CA PHE A 144 10.23 -13.82 2.62
C PHE A 144 10.69 -14.21 4.02
N THR A 145 10.04 -15.18 4.60
CA THR A 145 10.42 -15.71 5.90
C THR A 145 10.81 -17.20 5.74
N ASP A 146 11.99 -17.57 6.20
CA ASP A 146 12.42 -18.97 6.21
C ASP A 146 11.85 -19.76 7.40
N THR A 147 12.18 -21.02 7.47
CA THR A 147 11.72 -21.92 8.55
C THR A 147 12.28 -21.59 9.93
N ASN A 148 13.24 -20.69 10.01
CA ASN A 148 13.85 -20.18 11.25
C ASN A 148 13.36 -18.77 11.60
N ASP A 149 12.27 -18.30 10.97
CA ASP A 149 11.70 -16.97 11.11
C ASP A 149 12.65 -15.83 10.70
N LYS A 150 13.67 -16.12 9.86
CA LYS A 150 14.54 -15.11 9.31
C LYS A 150 13.95 -14.50 8.04
N HIS A 151 14.05 -13.18 7.92
CA HIS A 151 13.47 -12.42 6.83
C HIS A 151 14.50 -12.04 5.76
N TYR A 152 14.08 -12.15 4.50
CA TYR A 152 14.89 -11.85 3.31
C TYR A 152 14.07 -11.04 2.32
N THR A 153 14.69 -10.03 1.68
CA THR A 153 14.17 -9.45 0.44
C THR A 153 14.44 -10.39 -0.73
N PHE A 154 13.87 -10.11 -1.89
CA PHE A 154 14.23 -10.81 -3.14
C PHE A 154 15.73 -10.74 -3.41
N GLU A 155 16.32 -9.57 -3.25
CA GLU A 155 17.75 -9.34 -3.46
C GLU A 155 18.61 -10.13 -2.47
N ASP A 156 18.24 -10.13 -1.19
CA ASP A 156 18.91 -10.94 -0.16
C ASP A 156 18.87 -12.43 -0.50
N TYR A 157 17.70 -12.92 -0.94
CA TYR A 157 17.52 -14.32 -1.29
C TYR A 157 18.32 -14.71 -2.54
N GLN A 158 18.31 -13.88 -3.57
CA GLN A 158 19.14 -14.09 -4.75
C GLN A 158 20.62 -14.16 -4.41
N THR A 159 21.09 -13.28 -3.53
CA THR A 159 22.47 -13.30 -3.05
C THR A 159 22.79 -14.56 -2.28
N LEU A 160 21.88 -15.02 -1.43
CA LEU A 160 22.03 -16.22 -0.62
C LEU A 160 22.19 -17.50 -1.47
N ILE A 161 21.38 -17.62 -2.53
CA ILE A 161 21.33 -18.85 -3.35
C ILE A 161 22.34 -18.85 -4.49
N LYS A 162 22.95 -17.72 -4.84
CA LYS A 162 23.78 -17.53 -6.03
C LYS A 162 24.88 -18.57 -6.17
N ASP A 163 25.58 -18.89 -5.09
CA ASP A 163 26.74 -19.79 -5.13
C ASP A 163 26.35 -21.27 -5.21
N ASN A 164 25.13 -21.62 -4.79
CA ASN A 164 24.68 -23.01 -4.68
C ASN A 164 23.56 -23.38 -5.66
N GLN A 165 22.87 -22.41 -6.24
CA GLN A 165 21.69 -22.61 -7.08
C GLN A 165 21.81 -21.85 -8.41
N THR A 166 23.00 -21.89 -9.02
CA THR A 166 23.25 -21.37 -10.37
C THR A 166 23.47 -22.52 -11.32
N ASP A 167 22.76 -22.52 -12.46
CA ASP A 167 22.93 -23.52 -13.51
C ASP A 167 24.24 -23.29 -14.31
N LYS A 168 24.48 -24.18 -15.30
CA LYS A 168 25.67 -24.12 -16.16
C LYS A 168 25.68 -22.88 -17.07
N ASP A 169 24.54 -22.27 -17.31
CA ASP A 169 24.35 -21.09 -18.16
C ASP A 169 24.36 -19.78 -17.35
N GLY A 170 24.56 -19.88 -16.02
CA GLY A 170 24.61 -18.73 -15.11
C GLY A 170 23.26 -18.23 -14.63
N ASN A 171 22.17 -18.97 -14.84
CA ASN A 171 20.84 -18.60 -14.37
C ASN A 171 20.61 -19.09 -12.93
N LEU A 172 19.99 -18.25 -12.10
CA LEU A 172 19.58 -18.64 -10.76
C LEU A 172 18.40 -19.63 -10.81
N ILE A 173 18.50 -20.72 -10.06
CA ILE A 173 17.43 -21.73 -9.90
C ILE A 173 16.78 -21.49 -8.53
N TYR A 174 15.49 -21.19 -8.53
CA TYR A 174 14.71 -21.00 -7.32
C TYR A 174 14.07 -22.33 -6.91
N LEU A 175 14.44 -22.82 -5.73
CA LEU A 175 13.82 -23.98 -5.10
C LEU A 175 12.80 -23.50 -4.05
N TYR A 176 11.57 -24.00 -4.10
CA TYR A 176 10.45 -23.63 -3.20
C TYR A 176 9.63 -24.85 -2.81
#